data_c7113befbef3c0b8c0a2b4d535d2b5ae
#
_entry.id   c7113befbef3c0b8c0a2b4d535d2b5ae
#
_cell.length_a   1.000
_cell.length_b   1.000
_cell.length_c   1.000
_cell.angle_alpha   90.00
_cell.angle_beta   90.00
_cell.angle_gamma   90.00
#
_symmetry.space_group_name_H-M   'P 1'
#
loop_
_entity.id
_entity.type
_entity.pdbx_description
1 polymer ?
#
loop_
_entity_poly.entity_id
_entity_poly.type
_entity_poly.pdbx_seq_one_letter_code
_entity_poly.pdbx_strand_id
1 'polypeptide(L)'
;MKTNNMKQAILSSATNLIAKNGVQNTSLADIAKDVNISKGTLYYHYASKNDIIYDIADTHLEVITSAILNCVKNVKSKNSQIDMVNLILEKISTIESRGRVHMYLICEAITSNNDLKERMRLKYIEWRTTLKSEIVESLEKYNSSENEQDAESFSFLLMSIVDGLVVQSLLKTEKIPYENIASFLINHWI
;
A
#
# COMPACT_ATOMS: atom_id res chain seq x y z
N MET A 1 7.63 28.38 4.53
CA MET A 1 7.27 27.49 5.66
C MET A 1 5.76 27.37 5.91
N LYS A 2 4.95 28.46 5.94
CA LYS A 2 3.47 28.37 6.18
C LYS A 2 2.68 27.60 5.10
N THR A 3 3.07 27.69 3.82
CA THR A 3 2.37 27.08 2.68
C THR A 3 2.46 25.56 2.68
N ASN A 4 3.61 24.98 3.07
CA ASN A 4 3.81 23.54 3.13
C ASN A 4 3.01 22.89 4.26
N ASN A 5 2.85 23.60 5.39
CA ASN A 5 2.05 23.13 6.52
C ASN A 5 0.55 23.06 6.17
N MET A 6 0.04 24.03 5.39
CA MET A 6 -1.35 24.03 4.97
C MET A 6 -1.67 22.94 3.93
N LYS A 7 -0.78 22.72 2.96
CA LYS A 7 -0.93 21.63 1.99
C LYS A 7 -0.99 20.28 2.71
N GLN A 8 -0.14 20.07 3.70
CA GLN A 8 -0.13 18.87 4.52
C GLN A 8 -1.40 18.70 5.38
N ALA A 9 -1.93 19.79 5.95
CA ALA A 9 -3.20 19.76 6.68
C ALA A 9 -4.38 19.37 5.78
N ILE A 10 -4.46 19.94 4.57
CA ILE A 10 -5.46 19.57 3.57
C ILE A 10 -5.36 18.10 3.20
N LEU A 11 -4.15 17.59 2.93
CA LEU A 11 -3.91 16.22 2.56
C LEU A 11 -4.30 15.23 3.69
N SER A 12 -3.95 15.54 4.93
CA SER A 12 -4.30 14.73 6.09
C SER A 12 -5.82 14.68 6.32
N SER A 13 -6.49 15.83 6.24
CA SER A 13 -7.96 15.91 6.34
C SER A 13 -8.64 15.11 5.23
N ALA A 14 -8.22 15.31 3.98
CA ALA A 14 -8.75 14.57 2.84
C ALA A 14 -8.56 13.05 2.99
N THR A 15 -7.39 12.60 3.42
CA THR A 15 -7.11 11.18 3.69
C THR A 15 -8.06 10.61 4.74
N ASN A 16 -8.29 11.33 5.84
CA ASN A 16 -9.20 10.90 6.92
C ASN A 16 -10.66 10.85 6.45
N LEU A 17 -11.11 11.87 5.72
CA LEU A 17 -12.47 11.93 5.18
C LEU A 17 -12.70 10.82 4.15
N ILE A 18 -11.74 10.58 3.25
CA ILE A 18 -11.81 9.48 2.28
C ILE A 18 -11.82 8.12 2.99
N ALA A 19 -10.97 7.92 4.00
CA ALA A 19 -10.97 6.68 4.79
C ALA A 19 -12.31 6.41 5.47
N LYS A 20 -13.06 7.46 5.82
CA LYS A 20 -14.36 7.37 6.51
C LYS A 20 -15.54 7.25 5.53
N ASN A 21 -15.55 8.04 4.48
CA ASN A 21 -16.73 8.26 3.62
C ASN A 21 -16.55 7.69 2.21
N GLY A 22 -15.33 7.36 1.80
CA GLY A 22 -14.95 7.01 0.43
C GLY A 22 -14.66 8.24 -0.44
N VAL A 23 -14.03 7.99 -1.59
CA VAL A 23 -13.63 9.04 -2.55
C VAL A 23 -14.87 9.78 -3.07
N GLN A 24 -15.90 9.07 -3.48
CA GLN A 24 -17.08 9.66 -4.12
C GLN A 24 -17.87 10.58 -3.16
N ASN A 25 -17.94 10.24 -1.88
CA ASN A 25 -18.70 10.97 -0.87
C ASN A 25 -17.88 12.03 -0.12
N THR A 26 -16.66 12.33 -0.56
CA THR A 26 -15.82 13.39 0.00
C THR A 26 -15.69 14.52 -1.01
N SER A 27 -16.19 15.72 -0.67
CA SER A 27 -16.09 16.90 -1.52
C SER A 27 -14.97 17.85 -1.08
N LEU A 28 -14.52 18.73 -2.00
CA LEU A 28 -13.58 19.82 -1.66
C LEU A 28 -14.16 20.76 -0.57
N ALA A 29 -15.49 20.91 -0.51
CA ALA A 29 -16.14 21.71 0.52
C ALA A 29 -16.03 21.07 1.91
N ASP A 30 -16.16 19.75 1.99
CA ASP A 30 -16.00 19.01 3.25
C ASP A 30 -14.57 19.12 3.78
N ILE A 31 -13.57 18.98 2.88
CA ILE A 31 -12.16 19.13 3.22
C ILE A 31 -11.86 20.56 3.70
N ALA A 32 -12.33 21.58 2.98
CA ALA A 32 -12.12 22.97 3.36
C ALA A 32 -12.74 23.29 4.73
N LYS A 33 -13.93 22.74 5.00
CA LYS A 33 -14.62 22.88 6.28
C LYS A 33 -13.86 22.20 7.42
N ASP A 34 -13.35 20.99 7.20
CA ASP A 34 -12.63 20.21 8.21
C ASP A 34 -11.32 20.90 8.62
N VAL A 35 -10.61 21.50 7.64
CA VAL A 35 -9.35 22.26 7.89
C VAL A 35 -9.62 23.71 8.34
N ASN A 36 -10.89 24.13 8.38
CA ASN A 36 -11.29 25.48 8.73
C ASN A 36 -10.68 26.56 7.82
N ILE A 37 -10.73 26.35 6.51
CA ILE A 37 -10.27 27.30 5.49
C ILE A 37 -11.37 27.64 4.48
N SER A 38 -11.20 28.75 3.76
CA SER A 38 -12.09 29.10 2.65
C SER A 38 -11.89 28.15 1.47
N LYS A 39 -12.94 27.97 0.64
CA LYS A 39 -12.81 27.25 -0.65
C LYS A 39 -11.72 27.87 -1.53
N GLY A 40 -11.61 29.21 -1.56
CA GLY A 40 -10.56 29.92 -2.32
C GLY A 40 -9.16 29.56 -1.85
N THR A 41 -8.94 29.44 -0.53
CA THR A 41 -7.68 28.98 0.04
C THR A 41 -7.39 27.54 -0.38
N LEU A 42 -8.38 26.64 -0.38
CA LEU A 42 -8.19 25.28 -0.82
C LEU A 42 -7.82 25.22 -2.31
N TYR A 43 -8.54 25.95 -3.18
CA TYR A 43 -8.23 26.01 -4.61
C TYR A 43 -6.86 26.63 -4.93
N TYR A 44 -6.32 27.47 -4.06
CA TYR A 44 -4.95 27.95 -4.18
C TYR A 44 -3.91 26.81 -4.05
N HIS A 45 -4.19 25.78 -3.23
CA HIS A 45 -3.31 24.65 -3.02
C HIS A 45 -3.56 23.49 -3.98
N TYR A 46 -4.82 23.26 -4.37
CA TYR A 46 -5.24 22.14 -5.23
C TYR A 46 -6.30 22.59 -6.23
N ALA A 47 -5.99 22.51 -7.52
CA ALA A 47 -6.89 22.95 -8.58
C ALA A 47 -8.12 22.06 -8.70
N SER A 48 -8.02 20.78 -8.34
CA SER A 48 -9.09 19.80 -8.44
C SER A 48 -9.07 18.78 -7.29
N LYS A 49 -10.17 18.06 -7.13
CA LYS A 49 -10.24 16.91 -6.22
C LYS A 49 -9.26 15.80 -6.63
N ASN A 50 -9.08 15.61 -7.95
CA ASN A 50 -8.15 14.59 -8.45
C ASN A 50 -6.70 14.88 -8.05
N ASP A 51 -6.28 16.16 -7.99
CA ASP A 51 -4.93 16.50 -7.54
C ASP A 51 -4.70 16.08 -6.09
N ILE A 52 -5.73 16.21 -5.22
CA ILE A 52 -5.67 15.72 -3.84
C ILE A 52 -5.59 14.18 -3.82
N ILE A 53 -6.40 13.50 -4.64
CA ILE A 53 -6.44 12.05 -4.74
C ILE A 53 -5.06 11.53 -5.19
N TYR A 54 -4.42 12.18 -6.15
CA TYR A 54 -3.09 11.80 -6.63
C TYR A 54 -2.02 11.99 -5.55
N ASP A 55 -2.02 13.11 -4.82
CA ASP A 55 -1.11 13.33 -3.71
C ASP A 55 -1.34 12.31 -2.56
N ILE A 56 -2.60 11.94 -2.27
CA ILE A 56 -2.93 10.87 -1.32
C ILE A 56 -2.36 9.53 -1.82
N ALA A 57 -2.60 9.21 -3.08
CA ALA A 57 -2.11 7.96 -3.69
C ALA A 57 -0.59 7.90 -3.64
N ASP A 58 0.10 8.93 -4.10
CA ASP A 58 1.57 8.98 -4.13
C ASP A 58 2.15 8.83 -2.71
N THR A 59 1.59 9.55 -1.72
CA THR A 59 2.03 9.43 -0.31
C THR A 59 1.77 8.04 0.27
N HIS A 60 0.60 7.46 -0.03
CA HIS A 60 0.22 6.13 0.43
C HIS A 60 1.11 5.05 -0.19
N LEU A 61 1.33 5.12 -1.50
CA LEU A 61 2.17 4.19 -2.25
C LEU A 61 3.64 4.28 -1.83
N GLU A 62 4.15 5.48 -1.50
CA GLU A 62 5.50 5.68 -0.95
C GLU A 62 5.69 4.96 0.39
N VAL A 63 4.68 5.02 1.28
CA VAL A 63 4.72 4.30 2.56
C VAL A 63 4.80 2.79 2.34
N ILE A 64 4.01 2.25 1.40
CA ILE A 64 4.04 0.82 1.06
C ILE A 64 5.40 0.46 0.45
N THR A 65 5.88 1.24 -0.53
CA THR A 65 7.20 1.04 -1.16
C THR A 65 8.31 1.01 -0.11
N SER A 66 8.31 1.97 0.81
CA SER A 66 9.30 2.02 1.89
C SER A 66 9.22 0.81 2.82
N ALA A 67 8.03 0.31 3.11
CA ALA A 67 7.83 -0.90 3.91
C ALA A 67 8.38 -2.14 3.19
N ILE A 68 8.08 -2.31 1.90
CA ILE A 68 8.60 -3.41 1.06
C ILE A 68 10.13 -3.36 1.01
N LEU A 69 10.72 -2.20 0.68
CA LEU A 69 12.18 -2.04 0.60
C LEU A 69 12.88 -2.30 1.94
N ASN A 70 12.26 -1.91 3.06
CA ASN A 70 12.80 -2.18 4.39
C ASN A 70 12.74 -3.68 4.72
N CYS A 71 11.65 -4.36 4.35
CA CYS A 71 11.55 -5.82 4.52
C CYS A 71 12.66 -6.52 3.73
N VAL A 72 12.80 -6.17 2.47
CA VAL A 72 13.79 -6.71 1.53
C VAL A 72 15.23 -6.51 2.00
N LYS A 73 15.61 -5.29 2.41
CA LYS A 73 16.97 -4.96 2.89
C LYS A 73 17.39 -5.68 4.17
N ASN A 74 16.43 -6.11 4.96
CA ASN A 74 16.68 -6.78 6.24
C ASN A 74 16.80 -8.32 6.11
N VAL A 75 16.56 -8.88 4.92
CA VAL A 75 16.71 -10.32 4.64
C VAL A 75 18.19 -10.68 4.46
N LYS A 76 18.92 -10.89 5.56
CA LYS A 76 20.36 -11.27 5.54
C LYS A 76 20.64 -12.70 6.01
N SER A 77 19.64 -13.45 6.44
CA SER A 77 19.80 -14.85 6.92
C SER A 77 18.51 -15.64 6.73
N LYS A 78 18.58 -16.98 6.82
CA LYS A 78 17.40 -17.86 6.74
C LYS A 78 16.33 -17.51 7.81
N ASN A 79 16.75 -16.99 8.95
CA ASN A 79 15.83 -16.47 9.97
C ASN A 79 15.17 -15.13 9.55
N SER A 80 15.80 -14.35 8.68
CA SER A 80 15.28 -13.06 8.25
C SER A 80 14.15 -13.16 7.23
N GLN A 81 13.95 -14.27 6.52
CA GLN A 81 12.76 -14.50 5.71
C GLN A 81 11.51 -14.65 6.59
N ILE A 82 11.66 -15.36 7.71
CA ILE A 82 10.63 -15.49 8.75
C ILE A 82 10.29 -14.10 9.32
N ASP A 83 11.32 -13.34 9.67
CA ASP A 83 11.17 -12.00 10.22
C ASP A 83 10.51 -11.04 9.20
N MET A 84 10.82 -11.19 7.90
CA MET A 84 10.21 -10.42 6.82
C MET A 84 8.71 -10.70 6.69
N VAL A 85 8.32 -11.96 6.61
CA VAL A 85 6.91 -12.35 6.48
C VAL A 85 6.13 -11.92 7.72
N ASN A 86 6.68 -12.13 8.92
CA ASN A 86 6.08 -11.66 10.17
C ASN A 86 5.93 -10.14 10.19
N LEU A 87 6.94 -9.38 9.75
CA LEU A 87 6.89 -7.93 9.70
C LEU A 87 5.83 -7.42 8.71
N ILE A 88 5.73 -8.05 7.52
CA ILE A 88 4.68 -7.71 6.54
C ILE A 88 3.29 -7.94 7.15
N LEU A 89 3.08 -9.09 7.77
CA LEU A 89 1.80 -9.46 8.35
C LEU A 89 1.45 -8.61 9.58
N GLU A 90 2.42 -8.25 10.42
CA GLU A 90 2.24 -7.29 11.51
C GLU A 90 1.83 -5.93 10.97
N LYS A 91 2.46 -5.44 9.91
CA LYS A 91 2.08 -4.17 9.26
C LYS A 91 0.65 -4.21 8.72
N ILE A 92 0.22 -5.32 8.12
CA ILE A 92 -1.16 -5.50 7.64
C ILE A 92 -2.13 -5.45 8.82
N SER A 93 -1.81 -6.09 9.95
CA SER A 93 -2.69 -6.12 11.13
C SER A 93 -2.94 -4.74 11.75
N THR A 94 -2.03 -3.78 11.56
CA THR A 94 -2.10 -2.41 12.11
C THR A 94 -2.66 -1.36 11.13
N ILE A 95 -3.05 -1.78 9.91
CA ILE A 95 -3.31 -0.87 8.78
C ILE A 95 -4.81 -0.51 8.61
N GLU A 96 -5.69 -0.66 9.60
CA GLU A 96 -7.15 -0.52 9.37
C GLU A 96 -7.55 0.76 8.59
N SER A 97 -7.05 1.93 8.97
CA SER A 97 -7.36 3.18 8.26
C SER A 97 -6.66 3.29 6.89
N ARG A 98 -5.40 2.86 6.80
CA ARG A 98 -4.62 2.88 5.56
C ARG A 98 -5.11 1.84 4.56
N GLY A 99 -5.52 0.67 5.02
CA GLY A 99 -6.13 -0.36 4.19
C GLY A 99 -7.42 0.13 3.52
N ARG A 100 -8.27 0.87 4.24
CA ARG A 100 -9.47 1.50 3.65
C ARG A 100 -9.12 2.49 2.55
N VAL A 101 -8.15 3.38 2.79
CA VAL A 101 -7.67 4.30 1.76
C VAL A 101 -7.17 3.54 0.53
N HIS A 102 -6.37 2.49 0.73
CA HIS A 102 -5.87 1.64 -0.36
C HIS A 102 -7.01 1.05 -1.19
N MET A 103 -7.99 0.44 -0.54
CA MET A 103 -9.15 -0.14 -1.24
C MET A 103 -9.97 0.91 -2.00
N TYR A 104 -10.19 2.10 -1.41
CA TYR A 104 -10.87 3.17 -2.11
C TYR A 104 -10.09 3.69 -3.32
N LEU A 105 -8.77 3.80 -3.23
CA LEU A 105 -7.93 4.18 -4.36
C LEU A 105 -7.95 3.13 -5.48
N ILE A 106 -7.87 1.83 -5.13
CA ILE A 106 -7.98 0.74 -6.10
C ILE A 106 -9.35 0.77 -6.79
N CYS A 107 -10.45 0.88 -6.02
CA CYS A 107 -11.79 0.96 -6.59
C CYS A 107 -11.94 2.15 -7.55
N GLU A 108 -11.48 3.33 -7.14
CA GLU A 108 -11.51 4.54 -7.97
C GLU A 108 -10.69 4.38 -9.25
N ALA A 109 -9.48 3.79 -9.13
CA ALA A 109 -8.60 3.53 -10.26
C ALA A 109 -9.22 2.56 -11.28
N ILE A 110 -9.89 1.50 -10.81
CA ILE A 110 -10.47 0.48 -11.68
C ILE A 110 -11.76 0.97 -12.34
N THR A 111 -12.56 1.78 -11.64
CA THR A 111 -13.93 2.11 -12.08
C THR A 111 -14.05 3.43 -12.82
N SER A 112 -13.23 4.46 -12.49
CA SER A 112 -13.52 5.83 -12.91
C SER A 112 -12.32 6.74 -13.18
N ASN A 113 -11.10 6.37 -12.80
CA ASN A 113 -9.96 7.27 -12.89
C ASN A 113 -8.75 6.61 -13.58
N ASN A 114 -8.62 6.80 -14.89
CA ASN A 114 -7.56 6.20 -15.70
C ASN A 114 -6.15 6.67 -15.31
N ASP A 115 -5.96 7.93 -14.90
CA ASP A 115 -4.66 8.44 -14.48
C ASP A 115 -4.23 7.80 -13.15
N LEU A 116 -5.17 7.65 -12.23
CA LEU A 116 -4.93 6.92 -10.99
C LEU A 116 -4.63 5.44 -11.25
N LYS A 117 -5.36 4.82 -12.19
CA LYS A 117 -5.12 3.44 -12.61
C LYS A 117 -3.69 3.24 -13.11
N GLU A 118 -3.20 4.15 -13.95
CA GLU A 118 -1.83 4.06 -14.46
C GLU A 118 -0.79 4.23 -13.34
N ARG A 119 -0.99 5.16 -12.41
CA ARG A 119 -0.13 5.32 -11.23
C ARG A 119 -0.07 4.06 -10.38
N MET A 120 -1.21 3.46 -10.06
CA MET A 120 -1.30 2.21 -9.31
C MET A 120 -0.61 1.07 -10.07
N ARG A 121 -0.89 0.94 -11.38
CA ARG A 121 -0.28 -0.09 -12.25
C ARG A 121 1.25 -0.04 -12.20
N LEU A 122 1.83 1.15 -12.35
CA LEU A 122 3.28 1.33 -12.33
C LEU A 122 3.87 0.95 -10.96
N LYS A 123 3.21 1.29 -9.86
CA LYS A 123 3.65 0.93 -8.51
C LYS A 123 3.59 -0.58 -8.26
N TYR A 124 2.53 -1.24 -8.68
CA TYR A 124 2.43 -2.71 -8.55
C TYR A 124 3.51 -3.44 -9.37
N ILE A 125 3.86 -2.91 -10.55
CA ILE A 125 4.99 -3.43 -11.35
C ILE A 125 6.32 -3.22 -10.61
N GLU A 126 6.57 -2.02 -10.08
CA GLU A 126 7.77 -1.69 -9.31
C GLU A 126 7.93 -2.61 -8.10
N TRP A 127 6.89 -2.78 -7.30
CA TRP A 127 6.91 -3.66 -6.12
C TRP A 127 7.19 -5.11 -6.48
N ARG A 128 6.51 -5.62 -7.51
CA ARG A 128 6.72 -6.99 -7.98
C ARG A 128 8.13 -7.20 -8.51
N THR A 129 8.67 -6.25 -9.28
CA THR A 129 10.04 -6.32 -9.79
C THR A 129 11.05 -6.32 -8.64
N THR A 130 10.85 -5.48 -7.63
CA THR A 130 11.69 -5.44 -6.44
C THR A 130 11.65 -6.77 -5.68
N LEU A 131 10.46 -7.31 -5.43
CA LEU A 131 10.29 -8.60 -4.75
C LEU A 131 10.94 -9.72 -5.56
N LYS A 132 10.72 -9.78 -6.88
CA LYS A 132 11.34 -10.78 -7.77
C LYS A 132 12.85 -10.73 -7.67
N SER A 133 13.49 -9.56 -7.77
CA SER A 133 14.94 -9.43 -7.72
C SER A 133 15.54 -9.95 -6.41
N GLU A 134 14.87 -9.67 -5.30
CA GLU A 134 15.31 -10.12 -3.98
C GLU A 134 15.13 -11.64 -3.77
N ILE A 135 14.03 -12.18 -4.32
CA ILE A 135 13.81 -13.63 -4.30
C ILE A 135 14.91 -14.33 -5.11
N VAL A 136 15.23 -13.85 -6.32
CA VAL A 136 16.31 -14.41 -7.17
C VAL A 136 17.65 -14.34 -6.43
N GLU A 137 18.01 -13.20 -5.85
CA GLU A 137 19.26 -13.06 -5.07
C GLU A 137 19.32 -14.05 -3.89
N SER A 138 18.18 -14.26 -3.23
CA SER A 138 18.10 -15.26 -2.16
C SER A 138 18.28 -16.69 -2.67
N LEU A 139 17.65 -17.07 -3.78
CA LEU A 139 17.75 -18.40 -4.38
C LEU A 139 19.18 -18.71 -4.82
N GLU A 140 19.85 -17.78 -5.50
CA GLU A 140 21.26 -17.93 -5.92
C GLU A 140 22.17 -18.14 -4.73
N LYS A 141 21.96 -17.41 -3.64
CA LYS A 141 22.78 -17.52 -2.42
C LYS A 141 22.67 -18.87 -1.73
N TYR A 142 21.54 -19.56 -1.85
CA TYR A 142 21.29 -20.86 -1.21
C TYR A 142 21.41 -22.05 -2.18
N ASN A 143 21.94 -21.87 -3.40
CA ASN A 143 22.06 -22.91 -4.44
C ASN A 143 20.74 -23.66 -4.68
N SER A 144 19.61 -22.95 -4.68
CA SER A 144 18.30 -23.54 -4.96
C SER A 144 18.19 -23.92 -6.44
N SER A 145 17.50 -25.02 -6.74
CA SER A 145 17.17 -25.43 -8.11
C SER A 145 16.01 -24.62 -8.72
N GLU A 146 15.41 -23.74 -7.94
CA GLU A 146 14.34 -22.85 -8.40
C GLU A 146 14.88 -21.81 -9.38
N ASN A 147 14.06 -21.43 -10.34
CA ASN A 147 14.44 -20.58 -11.45
C ASN A 147 13.78 -19.18 -11.37
N GLU A 148 14.16 -18.30 -12.28
CA GLU A 148 13.63 -16.96 -12.39
C GLU A 148 12.08 -16.91 -12.58
N GLN A 149 11.51 -17.95 -13.21
CA GLN A 149 10.07 -18.06 -13.44
C GLN A 149 9.32 -18.35 -12.13
N ASP A 150 9.92 -19.14 -11.24
CA ASP A 150 9.35 -19.42 -9.91
C ASP A 150 9.38 -18.15 -9.05
N ALA A 151 10.47 -17.37 -9.11
CA ALA A 151 10.56 -16.09 -8.41
C ALA A 151 9.51 -15.07 -8.92
N GLU A 152 9.25 -15.04 -10.22
CA GLU A 152 8.19 -14.22 -10.79
C GLU A 152 6.79 -14.65 -10.30
N SER A 153 6.49 -15.94 -10.37
CA SER A 153 5.23 -16.51 -9.90
C SER A 153 5.01 -16.24 -8.42
N PHE A 154 6.04 -16.44 -7.60
CA PHE A 154 5.99 -16.18 -6.17
C PHE A 154 5.77 -14.68 -5.85
N SER A 155 6.40 -13.77 -6.60
CA SER A 155 6.18 -12.34 -6.44
C SER A 155 4.71 -11.92 -6.68
N PHE A 156 4.05 -12.52 -7.68
CA PHE A 156 2.61 -12.33 -7.93
C PHE A 156 1.75 -12.87 -6.79
N LEU A 157 2.05 -14.09 -6.34
CA LEU A 157 1.31 -14.73 -5.24
C LEU A 157 1.44 -13.93 -3.95
N LEU A 158 2.63 -13.47 -3.59
CA LEU A 158 2.86 -12.69 -2.39
C LEU A 158 2.07 -11.38 -2.39
N MET A 159 2.07 -10.66 -3.50
CA MET A 159 1.26 -9.45 -3.66
C MET A 159 -0.24 -9.75 -3.52
N SER A 160 -0.71 -10.83 -4.14
CA SER A 160 -2.12 -11.26 -4.05
C SER A 160 -2.53 -11.65 -2.64
N ILE A 161 -1.63 -12.31 -1.88
CA ILE A 161 -1.87 -12.65 -0.47
C ILE A 161 -2.00 -11.37 0.37
N VAL A 162 -1.11 -10.40 0.17
CA VAL A 162 -1.16 -9.11 0.89
C VAL A 162 -2.49 -8.40 0.63
N ASP A 163 -2.88 -8.23 -0.62
CA ASP A 163 -4.15 -7.59 -0.99
C ASP A 163 -5.36 -8.33 -0.42
N GLY A 164 -5.36 -9.66 -0.52
CA GLY A 164 -6.42 -10.50 0.03
C GLY A 164 -6.54 -10.41 1.56
N LEU A 165 -5.41 -10.39 2.27
CA LEU A 165 -5.40 -10.24 3.72
C LEU A 165 -5.87 -8.84 4.17
N VAL A 166 -5.55 -7.79 3.43
CA VAL A 166 -6.08 -6.44 3.67
C VAL A 166 -7.61 -6.45 3.55
N VAL A 167 -8.15 -7.05 2.49
CA VAL A 167 -9.61 -7.15 2.30
C VAL A 167 -10.27 -7.90 3.46
N GLN A 168 -9.75 -9.08 3.84
CA GLN A 168 -10.31 -9.89 4.93
C GLN A 168 -10.23 -9.16 6.28
N SER A 169 -9.12 -8.46 6.54
CA SER A 169 -8.96 -7.65 7.75
C SER A 169 -10.00 -6.53 7.83
N LEU A 170 -10.28 -5.85 6.71
CA LEU A 170 -11.26 -4.77 6.65
C LEU A 170 -12.71 -5.28 6.79
N LEU A 171 -13.01 -6.46 6.24
CA LEU A 171 -14.30 -7.12 6.37
C LEU A 171 -14.54 -7.69 7.77
N LYS A 172 -13.48 -7.85 8.58
CA LYS A 172 -13.56 -8.44 9.92
C LYS A 172 -14.24 -9.81 9.92
N THR A 173 -13.89 -10.64 8.93
CA THR A 173 -14.51 -11.96 8.75
C THR A 173 -14.30 -12.83 9.99
N GLU A 174 -13.06 -12.88 10.48
CA GLU A 174 -12.62 -13.58 11.68
C GLU A 174 -11.21 -13.13 12.07
N LYS A 175 -10.66 -13.67 13.18
CA LYS A 175 -9.28 -13.39 13.56
C LYS A 175 -8.31 -14.05 12.60
N ILE A 176 -7.60 -13.24 11.80
CA ILE A 176 -6.63 -13.74 10.83
C ILE A 176 -5.41 -14.31 11.58
N PRO A 177 -5.02 -15.58 11.36
CA PRO A 177 -3.89 -16.23 12.03
C PRO A 177 -2.56 -15.88 11.32
N TYR A 178 -2.13 -14.63 11.39
CA TYR A 178 -0.97 -14.11 10.65
C TYR A 178 0.31 -14.94 10.85
N GLU A 179 0.62 -15.33 12.10
CA GLU A 179 1.80 -16.13 12.43
C GLU A 179 1.77 -17.53 11.77
N ASN A 180 0.59 -18.16 11.74
CA ASN A 180 0.42 -19.46 11.09
C ASN A 180 0.54 -19.33 9.57
N ILE A 181 0.00 -18.28 8.98
CA ILE A 181 0.15 -17.97 7.54
C ILE A 181 1.62 -17.77 7.20
N ALA A 182 2.35 -16.99 8.02
CA ALA A 182 3.77 -16.79 7.86
C ALA A 182 4.55 -18.13 7.88
N SER A 183 4.32 -18.92 8.93
CA SER A 183 4.96 -20.22 9.08
C SER A 183 4.63 -21.17 7.92
N PHE A 184 3.39 -21.18 7.44
CA PHE A 184 2.98 -21.98 6.31
C PHE A 184 3.71 -21.56 5.02
N LEU A 185 3.78 -20.28 4.72
CA LEU A 185 4.47 -19.76 3.54
C LEU A 185 5.96 -20.13 3.56
N ILE A 186 6.61 -19.94 4.71
CA ILE A 186 8.03 -20.23 4.88
C ILE A 186 8.35 -21.73 4.73
N ASN A 187 7.53 -22.58 5.31
CA ASN A 187 7.80 -24.02 5.32
C ASN A 187 7.49 -24.74 4.00
N HIS A 188 6.69 -24.12 3.13
CA HIS A 188 6.19 -24.78 1.92
C HIS A 188 6.56 -24.05 0.62
N TRP A 189 7.03 -22.81 0.70
CA TRP A 189 7.23 -21.95 -0.47
C TRP A 189 8.54 -21.19 -0.48
N ILE A 190 9.32 -21.27 0.59
CA ILE A 190 10.65 -20.68 0.78
C ILE A 190 11.62 -21.72 1.38
#